data_4b2c12f772e88bdb916a4d774d230986
#
_entry.id   4b2c12f772e88bdb916a4d774d230986
#
_cell.length_a   1.000
_cell.length_b   1.000
_cell.length_c   1.000
_cell.angle_alpha   90.00
_cell.angle_beta   90.00
_cell.angle_gamma   90.00
#
_symmetry.space_group_name_H-M   'P 1'
#
loop_
_entity.id
_entity.type
_entity.pdbx_description
1 polymer ?
#
loop_
_entity_poly.entity_id
_entity_poly.type
_entity_poly.pdbx_seq_one_letter_code
_entity_poly.pdbx_strand_id
1 'polypeptide(L)'
;MLTRQAQRYQQIADRFEQIARANIAKPASIAELCRNAAVTPRTLSRAFRAIRGMTPYRYLLQLRLSEVRRALSSHSEAANVTEVATRFGFRELGRFSAQYREAFGESPSDTKRRARTGRCMKALRNAGPDSGHSAAS
;
A
#
# COMPACT_ATOMS: atom_id res chain seq x y z
N MET A 1 -20.23 -21.40 -12.24
CA MET A 1 -19.48 -22.33 -11.41
C MET A 1 -18.03 -22.37 -11.82
N LEU A 2 -17.13 -22.27 -10.87
CA LEU A 2 -15.72 -22.23 -11.18
C LEU A 2 -15.18 -23.63 -11.52
N THR A 3 -14.30 -23.71 -12.51
CA THR A 3 -13.63 -24.96 -12.82
C THR A 3 -12.65 -25.29 -11.69
N ARG A 4 -12.17 -26.53 -11.67
CA ARG A 4 -11.20 -26.96 -10.68
C ARG A 4 -9.92 -26.12 -10.78
N GLN A 5 -9.49 -25.80 -11.99
CA GLN A 5 -8.32 -24.98 -12.19
C GLN A 5 -8.55 -23.54 -11.71
N ALA A 6 -9.74 -22.99 -11.96
CA ALA A 6 -10.07 -21.65 -11.50
C ALA A 6 -10.09 -21.59 -9.98
N GLN A 7 -10.61 -22.63 -9.33
CA GLN A 7 -10.61 -22.71 -7.87
C GLN A 7 -9.18 -22.75 -7.32
N ARG A 8 -8.32 -23.51 -7.97
CA ARG A 8 -6.92 -23.60 -7.58
C ARG A 8 -6.22 -22.26 -7.72
N TYR A 9 -6.47 -21.57 -8.84
CA TYR A 9 -5.88 -20.25 -9.06
C TYR A 9 -6.38 -19.24 -8.04
N GLN A 10 -7.66 -19.33 -7.68
CA GLN A 10 -8.21 -18.46 -6.65
C GLN A 10 -7.51 -18.68 -5.32
N GLN A 11 -7.29 -19.95 -4.95
CA GLN A 11 -6.58 -20.27 -3.71
C GLN A 11 -5.15 -19.77 -3.73
N ILE A 12 -4.46 -19.88 -4.86
CA ILE A 12 -3.10 -19.39 -4.99
C ILE A 12 -3.05 -17.88 -4.83
N ALA A 13 -3.95 -17.17 -5.50
CA ALA A 13 -4.01 -15.72 -5.43
C ALA A 13 -4.31 -15.25 -4.00
N ASP A 14 -5.29 -15.88 -3.35
CA ASP A 14 -5.69 -15.53 -2.00
C ASP A 14 -4.54 -15.76 -1.01
N ARG A 15 -3.85 -16.88 -1.15
CA ARG A 15 -2.75 -17.22 -0.27
C ARG A 15 -1.59 -16.23 -0.43
N PHE A 16 -1.28 -15.88 -1.68
CA PHE A 16 -0.22 -14.91 -1.93
C PHE A 16 -0.58 -13.56 -1.32
N GLU A 17 -1.83 -13.13 -1.46
CA GLU A 17 -2.27 -11.87 -0.88
C GLU A 17 -2.13 -11.87 0.64
N GLN A 18 -2.50 -12.96 1.30
CA GLN A 18 -2.36 -13.08 2.74
C GLN A 18 -0.91 -12.96 3.17
N ILE A 19 -0.02 -13.66 2.46
CA ILE A 19 1.40 -13.64 2.79
C ILE A 19 2.00 -12.26 2.52
N ALA A 20 1.61 -11.62 1.41
CA ALA A 20 2.11 -10.30 1.07
C ALA A 20 1.68 -9.27 2.12
N ARG A 21 0.44 -9.33 2.58
CA ARG A 21 -0.04 -8.39 3.60
C ARG A 21 0.62 -8.63 4.95
N ALA A 22 0.85 -9.89 5.29
CA ALA A 22 1.51 -10.22 6.55
C ALA A 22 2.97 -9.76 6.58
N ASN A 23 3.59 -9.61 5.39
CA ASN A 23 4.98 -9.20 5.30
C ASN A 23 5.16 -7.80 4.71
N ILE A 24 4.11 -6.99 4.71
CA ILE A 24 4.15 -5.70 4.02
C ILE A 24 5.16 -4.74 4.63
N ALA A 25 5.41 -4.83 5.91
CA ALA A 25 6.37 -3.98 6.59
C ALA A 25 7.81 -4.48 6.46
N LYS A 26 8.01 -5.62 5.81
CA LYS A 26 9.34 -6.18 5.59
C LYS A 26 9.58 -6.27 4.10
N PRO A 27 10.67 -5.70 3.58
CA PRO A 27 10.97 -5.83 2.16
C PRO A 27 11.19 -7.30 1.82
N ALA A 28 10.30 -7.88 1.08
CA ALA A 28 10.41 -9.26 0.63
C ALA A 28 10.27 -9.30 -0.88
N SER A 29 11.10 -10.08 -1.54
CA SER A 29 11.03 -10.22 -2.99
C SER A 29 9.86 -11.11 -3.38
N ILE A 30 9.46 -11.04 -4.64
CA ILE A 30 8.44 -11.95 -5.16
C ILE A 30 8.87 -13.41 -4.96
N ALA A 31 10.17 -13.69 -5.17
CA ALA A 31 10.68 -15.05 -5.00
C ALA A 31 10.51 -15.54 -3.56
N GLU A 32 10.78 -14.69 -2.59
CA GLU A 32 10.60 -15.06 -1.19
C GLU A 32 9.14 -15.30 -0.86
N LEU A 33 8.26 -14.45 -1.36
CA LEU A 33 6.83 -14.60 -1.14
C LEU A 33 6.31 -15.87 -1.80
N CYS A 34 6.83 -16.21 -2.97
CA CYS A 34 6.48 -17.46 -3.64
C CYS A 34 6.92 -18.67 -2.83
N ARG A 35 8.11 -18.63 -2.25
CA ARG A 35 8.57 -19.74 -1.42
C ARG A 35 7.65 -19.92 -0.22
N ASN A 36 7.25 -18.82 0.40
CA ASN A 36 6.36 -18.89 1.55
C ASN A 36 4.96 -19.38 1.16
N ALA A 37 4.54 -19.12 -0.07
CA ALA A 37 3.25 -19.58 -0.57
C ALA A 37 3.34 -20.97 -1.19
N ALA A 38 4.52 -21.56 -1.26
CA ALA A 38 4.76 -22.87 -1.87
C ALA A 38 4.28 -22.92 -3.32
N VAL A 39 4.60 -21.89 -4.10
CA VAL A 39 4.19 -21.81 -5.50
C VAL A 39 5.37 -21.23 -6.31
N THR A 40 5.48 -21.65 -7.56
CA THR A 40 6.53 -21.09 -8.42
C THR A 40 6.08 -19.71 -8.93
N PRO A 41 7.03 -18.82 -9.26
CA PRO A 41 6.67 -17.52 -9.84
C PRO A 41 5.81 -17.64 -11.09
N ARG A 42 6.10 -18.62 -11.93
CA ARG A 42 5.33 -18.83 -13.15
C ARG A 42 3.86 -19.17 -12.86
N THR A 43 3.65 -20.11 -11.97
CA THR A 43 2.29 -20.51 -11.58
C THR A 43 1.57 -19.33 -10.92
N LEU A 44 2.27 -18.59 -10.07
CA LEU A 44 1.69 -17.43 -9.43
C LEU A 44 1.26 -16.38 -10.44
N SER A 45 2.11 -16.11 -11.45
CA SER A 45 1.77 -15.14 -12.48
C SER A 45 0.53 -15.54 -13.25
N ARG A 46 0.42 -16.82 -13.61
CA ARG A 46 -0.75 -17.30 -14.31
C ARG A 46 -2.02 -17.17 -13.47
N ALA A 47 -1.93 -17.55 -12.21
CA ALA A 47 -3.06 -17.46 -11.30
C ALA A 47 -3.50 -16.01 -11.09
N PHE A 48 -2.54 -15.11 -10.87
CA PHE A 48 -2.86 -13.71 -10.65
C PHE A 48 -3.48 -13.06 -11.88
N ARG A 49 -2.95 -13.33 -13.06
CA ARG A 49 -3.52 -12.77 -14.27
C ARG A 49 -4.94 -13.27 -14.49
N ALA A 50 -5.18 -14.55 -14.22
CA ALA A 50 -6.51 -15.13 -14.41
C ALA A 50 -7.51 -14.60 -13.40
N ILE A 51 -7.13 -14.43 -12.16
CA ILE A 51 -8.04 -14.08 -11.08
C ILE A 51 -8.11 -12.59 -10.82
N ARG A 52 -6.96 -11.89 -10.86
CA ARG A 52 -6.89 -10.46 -10.53
C ARG A 52 -6.68 -9.55 -11.73
N GLY A 53 -6.36 -10.11 -12.90
CA GLY A 53 -6.13 -9.32 -14.09
C GLY A 53 -4.84 -8.52 -14.08
N MET A 54 -3.91 -8.83 -13.20
CA MET A 54 -2.63 -8.13 -13.11
C MET A 54 -1.52 -9.08 -12.70
N THR A 55 -0.28 -8.63 -12.80
CA THR A 55 0.85 -9.44 -12.35
C THR A 55 1.00 -9.36 -10.83
N PRO A 56 1.61 -10.36 -10.20
CA PRO A 56 1.89 -10.29 -8.76
C PRO A 56 2.77 -9.11 -8.39
N TYR A 57 3.72 -8.74 -9.26
CA TYR A 57 4.59 -7.60 -9.03
C TYR A 57 3.77 -6.31 -8.94
N ARG A 58 2.86 -6.11 -9.89
CA ARG A 58 2.02 -4.92 -9.91
C ARG A 58 1.12 -4.87 -8.69
N TYR A 59 0.56 -5.98 -8.29
CA TYR A 59 -0.25 -6.05 -7.08
C TYR A 59 0.57 -5.65 -5.85
N LEU A 60 1.77 -6.22 -5.73
CA LEU A 60 2.64 -5.94 -4.59
C LEU A 60 3.05 -4.47 -4.57
N LEU A 61 3.35 -3.91 -5.73
CA LEU A 61 3.69 -2.50 -5.84
C LEU A 61 2.53 -1.63 -5.36
N GLN A 62 1.34 -1.90 -5.83
CA GLN A 62 0.16 -1.14 -5.43
C GLN A 62 -0.09 -1.26 -3.92
N LEU A 63 0.08 -2.46 -3.39
CA LEU A 63 -0.10 -2.69 -1.96
C LEU A 63 0.90 -1.86 -1.16
N ARG A 64 2.16 -1.88 -1.55
CA ARG A 64 3.21 -1.11 -0.86
C ARG A 64 2.98 0.39 -0.97
N LEU A 65 2.59 0.87 -2.15
CA LEU A 65 2.30 2.29 -2.32
C LEU A 65 1.12 2.72 -1.46
N SER A 66 0.09 1.89 -1.35
CA SER A 66 -1.06 2.18 -0.50
C SER A 66 -0.68 2.24 0.97
N GLU A 67 0.22 1.36 1.41
CA GLU A 67 0.68 1.38 2.80
C GLU A 67 1.54 2.61 3.09
N VAL A 68 2.36 3.04 2.13
CA VAL A 68 3.12 4.27 2.29
C VAL A 68 2.16 5.46 2.42
N ARG A 69 1.16 5.53 1.54
CA ARG A 69 0.19 6.62 1.58
C ARG A 69 -0.55 6.65 2.91
N ARG A 70 -0.94 5.49 3.40
CA ARG A 70 -1.62 5.38 4.67
C ARG A 70 -0.73 5.88 5.81
N ALA A 71 0.54 5.49 5.82
CA ALA A 71 1.48 5.94 6.82
C ALA A 71 1.71 7.45 6.74
N LEU A 72 1.91 7.99 5.52
CA LEU A 72 2.13 9.41 5.34
C LEU A 72 0.90 10.25 5.71
N SER A 73 -0.27 9.66 5.61
CA SER A 73 -1.52 10.34 5.96
C SER A 73 -1.81 10.26 7.45
N SER A 74 -1.07 9.46 8.20
CA SER A 74 -1.31 9.32 9.63
C SER A 74 -0.81 10.54 10.38
N HIS A 75 -1.61 11.03 11.29
CA HIS A 75 -1.23 12.18 12.10
C HIS A 75 -0.11 11.86 13.10
N SER A 76 0.05 10.59 13.42
CA SER A 76 1.07 10.18 14.38
C SER A 76 2.41 9.82 13.74
N GLU A 77 2.47 9.85 12.40
CA GLU A 77 3.71 9.43 11.73
C GLU A 77 4.75 10.54 11.76
N ALA A 78 5.77 10.38 12.55
CA ALA A 78 6.85 11.36 12.68
C ALA A 78 7.96 11.15 11.66
N ALA A 79 8.03 9.98 11.03
CA ALA A 79 9.09 9.68 10.09
C ALA A 79 8.92 10.48 8.80
N ASN A 80 10.03 10.79 8.14
CA ASN A 80 9.96 11.51 6.87
C ASN A 80 9.61 10.56 5.72
N VAL A 81 9.40 11.13 4.53
CA VAL A 81 9.01 10.33 3.36
C VAL A 81 10.01 9.22 3.06
N THR A 82 11.31 9.54 3.13
CA THR A 82 12.36 8.56 2.84
C THR A 82 12.30 7.38 3.80
N GLU A 83 12.14 7.66 5.08
CA GLU A 83 12.05 6.60 6.07
C GLU A 83 10.84 5.70 5.85
N VAL A 84 9.69 6.30 5.56
CA VAL A 84 8.47 5.54 5.33
C VAL A 84 8.61 4.69 4.06
N ALA A 85 9.11 5.27 2.98
CA ALA A 85 9.29 4.55 1.73
C ALA A 85 10.23 3.35 1.91
N THR A 86 11.34 3.58 2.63
CA THR A 86 12.32 2.52 2.87
C THR A 86 11.72 1.40 3.70
N ARG A 87 10.89 1.74 4.67
CA ARG A 87 10.23 0.75 5.52
C ARG A 87 9.41 -0.24 4.69
N PHE A 88 8.78 0.25 3.63
CA PHE A 88 7.96 -0.59 2.78
C PHE A 88 8.69 -1.12 1.54
N GLY A 89 10.01 -1.05 1.50
CA GLY A 89 10.80 -1.73 0.49
C GLY A 89 11.23 -0.90 -0.70
N PHE A 90 10.98 0.41 -0.70
CA PHE A 90 11.37 1.26 -1.82
C PHE A 90 12.80 1.75 -1.60
N ARG A 91 13.69 1.40 -2.52
CA ARG A 91 15.10 1.76 -2.40
C ARG A 91 15.50 2.95 -3.28
N GLU A 92 14.87 3.09 -4.46
CA GLU A 92 15.17 4.18 -5.35
C GLU A 92 14.09 5.23 -5.22
N LEU A 93 14.40 6.32 -4.55
CA LEU A 93 13.39 7.32 -4.22
C LEU A 93 12.84 8.05 -5.43
N GLY A 94 13.64 8.26 -6.45
CA GLY A 94 13.15 8.89 -7.68
C GLY A 94 12.09 8.04 -8.36
N ARG A 95 12.36 6.75 -8.46
CA ARG A 95 11.40 5.81 -9.06
C ARG A 95 10.17 5.68 -8.20
N PHE A 96 10.34 5.61 -6.89
CA PHE A 96 9.24 5.55 -5.96
C PHE A 96 8.33 6.79 -6.10
N SER A 97 8.91 7.97 -6.16
CA SER A 97 8.15 9.22 -6.27
C SER A 97 7.32 9.24 -7.56
N ALA A 98 7.91 8.78 -8.67
CA ALA A 98 7.19 8.71 -9.93
C ALA A 98 6.04 7.71 -9.86
N GLN A 99 6.27 6.55 -9.28
CA GLN A 99 5.23 5.53 -9.13
C GLN A 99 4.12 6.00 -8.21
N TYR A 100 4.47 6.71 -7.14
CA TYR A 100 3.51 7.24 -6.19
C TYR A 100 2.61 8.28 -6.86
N ARG A 101 3.24 9.21 -7.61
CA ARG A 101 2.50 10.25 -8.30
C ARG A 101 1.57 9.65 -9.36
N GLU A 102 2.03 8.62 -10.06
CA GLU A 102 1.19 7.96 -11.04
C GLU A 102 -0.01 7.29 -10.38
N ALA A 103 0.18 6.69 -9.23
CA ALA A 103 -0.88 5.97 -8.53
C ALA A 103 -1.89 6.91 -7.86
N PHE A 104 -1.44 8.02 -7.29
CA PHE A 104 -2.29 8.86 -6.46
C PHE A 104 -2.48 10.30 -6.94
N GLY A 105 -1.82 10.69 -8.01
CA GLY A 105 -1.96 12.04 -8.56
C GLY A 105 -1.27 13.13 -7.77
N GLU A 106 -0.47 12.80 -6.80
CA GLU A 106 0.27 13.78 -6.00
C GLU A 106 1.58 13.18 -5.54
N SER A 107 2.52 14.00 -5.08
CA SER A 107 3.79 13.49 -4.59
C SER A 107 3.66 12.99 -3.15
N PRO A 108 4.58 12.11 -2.70
CA PRO A 108 4.58 11.68 -1.30
C PRO A 108 4.68 12.85 -0.33
N SER A 109 5.48 13.87 -0.67
CA SER A 109 5.63 15.05 0.17
C SER A 109 4.32 15.83 0.27
N ASP A 110 3.55 15.88 -0.81
CA ASP A 110 2.25 16.54 -0.80
C ASP A 110 1.29 15.83 0.15
N THR A 111 1.28 14.52 0.13
CA THR A 111 0.45 13.74 1.04
C THR A 111 0.80 14.03 2.48
N LYS A 112 2.10 14.03 2.79
CA LYS A 112 2.55 14.28 4.16
C LYS A 112 2.23 15.69 4.60
N ARG A 113 2.42 16.67 3.71
CA ARG A 113 2.13 18.07 4.02
C ARG A 113 0.64 18.25 4.31
N ARG A 114 -0.21 17.63 3.51
CA ARG A 114 -1.65 17.71 3.71
C ARG A 114 -2.08 17.08 5.03
N ALA A 115 -1.45 15.98 5.42
CA ALA A 115 -1.73 15.34 6.69
C ALA A 115 -1.37 16.25 7.86
N ARG A 116 -0.23 16.97 7.77
CA ARG A 116 0.16 17.90 8.80
C ARG A 116 -0.81 19.07 8.90
N THR A 117 -1.23 19.59 7.75
CA THR A 117 -2.19 20.68 7.71
C THR A 117 -3.53 20.24 8.32
N GLY A 118 -3.97 19.03 7.97
CA GLY A 118 -5.19 18.49 8.54
C GLY A 118 -5.11 18.33 10.05
N ARG A 119 -3.96 17.93 10.56
CA ARG A 119 -3.77 17.80 12.01
C ARG A 119 -3.86 19.16 12.69
N CYS A 120 -3.25 20.19 12.09
CA CYS A 120 -3.32 21.53 12.64
C CYS A 120 -4.74 22.02 12.66
N MET A 121 -5.48 21.86 11.58
CA MET A 121 -6.86 22.30 11.51
C MET A 121 -7.73 21.56 12.49
N LYS A 122 -7.48 20.28 12.67
CA LYS A 122 -8.23 19.50 13.62
C LYS A 122 -7.97 19.96 15.05
N ALA A 123 -6.73 20.28 15.38
CA ALA A 123 -6.38 20.76 16.69
C ALA A 123 -7.05 22.12 16.97
N LEU A 124 -7.10 22.99 15.99
CA LEU A 124 -7.76 24.27 16.14
C LEU A 124 -9.26 24.10 16.37
N ARG A 125 -9.88 23.18 15.67
CA ARG A 125 -11.31 22.93 15.87
C ARG A 125 -11.59 22.38 17.26
N ASN A 126 -10.75 21.48 17.71
CA ASN A 126 -10.95 20.88 19.02
C ASN A 126 -10.69 21.87 20.14
N ALA A 127 -9.87 22.87 19.91
CA ALA A 127 -9.60 23.88 20.91
C ALA A 127 -10.66 24.98 20.95
N GLY A 128 -11.46 25.07 19.92
CA GLY A 128 -12.47 26.12 19.85
C GLY A 128 -13.62 25.90 20.82
N PRO A 129 -14.08 26.93 21.43
CA PRO A 129 -15.16 26.79 22.39
C PRO A 129 -16.45 26.37 21.75
N ASP A 130 -16.69 26.70 20.53
CA ASP A 130 -17.88 26.31 19.96
C ASP A 130 -17.61 25.33 18.98
N SER A 131 -17.23 24.30 19.42
CA SER A 131 -17.04 23.20 18.63
C SER A 131 -18.28 22.92 17.91
N GLY A 132 -19.28 23.53 18.27
CA GLY A 132 -20.49 23.27 17.55
C GLY A 132 -20.34 23.50 16.08
N HIS A 133 -19.46 24.41 15.76
CA HIS A 133 -19.35 24.52 14.41
C HIS A 133 -18.67 23.59 13.72
N SER A 134 -18.29 22.60 14.34
CA SER A 134 -17.80 21.51 13.61
C SER A 134 -18.83 21.13 12.63
N ALA A 135 -20.01 21.45 12.90
CA ALA A 135 -21.04 21.13 11.97
C ALA A 135 -20.79 21.79 10.65
N ALA A 136 -20.09 22.84 10.66
CA ALA A 136 -19.88 23.53 9.44
C ALA A 136 -19.00 22.77 8.46
N SER A 137 -18.38 21.77 8.87
CA SER A 137 -17.50 21.04 7.97
C SER A 137 -18.20 20.24 6.90
#